data_5f55dc65ed77e81e9d60dc1610d2686b
#
_entry.id   5f55dc65ed77e81e9d60dc1610d2686b
#
_cell.length_a   1.000
_cell.length_b   1.000
_cell.length_c   1.000
_cell.angle_alpha   90.00
_cell.angle_beta   90.00
_cell.angle_gamma   90.00
#
_symmetry.space_group_name_H-M   'P 1'
#
loop_
_entity.id
_entity.type
_entity.pdbx_description
1 polymer ?
#
loop_
_entity_poly.entity_id
_entity_poly.type
_entity_poly.pdbx_seq_one_letter_code
_entity_poly.pdbx_strand_id
1 'polypeptide(L)' 'MKEVDARGLSCPEPLMLTAEALKNANGPIKVLVSEHHQKTNIEKFAKDKGNKATSTEKVSEFEIVIE' A
#
# COMPACT_ATOMS: atom_id res chain seq x y z
N MET A 1 8.04 -1.05 -11.72
CA MET A 1 7.19 -0.68 -10.57
C MET A 1 7.79 -1.26 -9.30
N LYS A 2 7.97 -0.44 -8.29
CA LYS A 2 8.48 -0.91 -7.01
C LYS A 2 7.40 -1.68 -6.27
N GLU A 3 7.76 -2.82 -5.70
CA GLU A 3 6.81 -3.66 -4.96
C GLU A 3 7.18 -3.68 -3.48
N VAL A 4 6.17 -3.49 -2.64
CA VAL A 4 6.31 -3.54 -1.19
C VAL A 4 5.48 -4.71 -0.68
N ASP A 5 6.13 -5.73 -0.14
CA ASP A 5 5.45 -6.89 0.40
C ASP A 5 5.29 -6.69 1.91
N ALA A 6 4.09 -6.30 2.31
CA ALA A 6 3.77 -6.05 3.71
C ALA A 6 2.78 -7.10 4.25
N ARG A 7 2.69 -8.24 3.57
CA ARG A 7 1.80 -9.31 4.02
C ARG A 7 2.27 -9.89 5.34
N GLY A 8 1.33 -10.17 6.23
CA GLY A 8 1.63 -10.75 7.52
C GLY A 8 2.14 -9.77 8.57
N LEU A 9 2.29 -8.51 8.21
CA LEU A 9 2.75 -7.50 9.15
C LEU A 9 1.57 -6.85 9.87
N SER A 10 1.84 -6.37 11.08
CA SER A 10 0.83 -5.72 11.90
C SER A 10 0.85 -4.22 11.72
N CYS A 11 -0.31 -3.58 11.92
CA CYS A 11 -0.41 -2.13 11.93
C CYS A 11 0.53 -1.57 13.02
N PRO A 12 1.31 -0.50 12.76
CA PRO A 12 1.27 0.36 11.57
C PRO A 12 2.36 0.05 10.54
N GLU A 13 2.99 -1.12 10.59
CA GLU A 13 4.13 -1.44 9.73
C GLU A 13 3.84 -1.34 8.24
N PRO A 14 2.70 -1.88 7.73
CA PRO A 14 2.42 -1.75 6.29
C PRO A 14 2.34 -0.29 5.84
N LEU A 15 1.74 0.56 6.67
CA LEU A 15 1.63 1.97 6.36
C LEU A 15 2.99 2.65 6.36
N MET A 16 3.83 2.31 7.32
CA MET A 16 5.18 2.88 7.41
C MET A 16 6.03 2.49 6.21
N LEU A 17 5.95 1.24 5.78
CA LEU A 17 6.68 0.77 4.61
C LEU A 17 6.18 1.46 3.34
N THR A 18 4.89 1.67 3.25
CA THR A 18 4.29 2.37 2.11
C THR A 18 4.77 3.82 2.05
N ALA A 19 4.78 4.49 3.20
CA ALA A 19 5.22 5.88 3.27
C ALA A 19 6.67 6.01 2.83
N GLU A 20 7.53 5.10 3.29
CA GLU A 20 8.93 5.11 2.92
C GLU A 20 9.11 4.83 1.42
N ALA A 21 8.35 3.87 0.90
CA ALA A 21 8.45 3.54 -0.52
C ALA A 21 8.01 4.71 -1.40
N LEU A 22 6.94 5.40 -1.02
CA LEU A 22 6.48 6.57 -1.78
C LEU A 22 7.52 7.68 -1.76
N LYS A 23 8.17 7.87 -0.63
CA LYS A 23 9.20 8.90 -0.49
C LYS A 23 10.36 8.65 -1.42
N ASN A 24 10.73 7.40 -1.64
CA ASN A 24 11.90 7.02 -2.41
C ASN A 24 11.61 6.61 -3.85
N ALA A 25 10.33 6.47 -4.21
CA ALA A 25 9.97 5.99 -5.54
C ALA A 25 9.89 7.13 -6.55
N ASN A 26 10.26 6.82 -7.79
CA ASN A 26 10.15 7.76 -8.91
C ASN A 26 8.99 7.40 -9.83
N GLY A 27 8.06 6.59 -9.36
CA GLY A 27 6.93 6.14 -10.16
C GLY A 27 5.97 5.34 -9.32
N PRO A 28 5.06 4.60 -9.95
CA PRO A 28 4.06 3.84 -9.22
C PRO A 28 4.69 2.79 -8.31
N ILE A 29 4.01 2.49 -7.21
CA ILE A 29 4.41 1.40 -6.33
C ILE A 29 3.23 0.45 -6.14
N LYS A 30 3.55 -0.80 -5.84
CA LYS A 30 2.54 -1.82 -5.56
C LYS A 30 2.77 -2.31 -4.14
N VAL A 31 1.72 -2.28 -3.32
CA VAL A 31 1.80 -2.72 -1.93
C VAL A 31 0.90 -3.93 -1.74
N LEU A 32 1.43 -4.96 -1.09
CA LEU A 32 0.68 -6.16 -0.76
C LEU A 32 0.44 -6.20 0.74
N VAL A 33 -0.82 -6.36 1.14
CA VAL A 33 -1.19 -6.49 2.56
C VAL A 33 -2.16 -7.65 2.73
N SER A 34 -2.29 -8.14 3.96
CA SER A 34 -3.12 -9.30 4.25
C SER A 34 -4.51 -8.97 4.77
N GLU A 35 -4.74 -7.76 5.26
CA GLU A 35 -5.99 -7.42 5.94
C GLU A 35 -6.66 -6.21 5.34
N HIS A 36 -7.98 -6.24 5.36
CA HIS A 36 -8.81 -5.19 4.78
C HIS A 36 -8.54 -3.82 5.40
N HIS A 37 -8.40 -3.75 6.72
CA HIS A 37 -8.19 -2.45 7.36
C HIS A 37 -6.84 -1.85 6.98
N GLN A 38 -5.83 -2.67 6.69
CA GLN A 38 -4.54 -2.18 6.21
C GLN A 38 -4.67 -1.59 4.82
N LYS A 39 -5.46 -2.26 3.96
CA LYS A 39 -5.74 -1.75 2.62
C LYS A 39 -6.41 -0.37 2.71
N THR A 40 -7.41 -0.24 3.56
CA THR A 40 -8.14 1.01 3.72
C THR A 40 -7.24 2.13 4.24
N ASN A 41 -6.38 1.82 5.20
CA ASN A 41 -5.45 2.81 5.75
C ASN A 41 -4.46 3.30 4.69
N ILE A 42 -3.96 2.39 3.86
CA ILE A 42 -3.01 2.76 2.81
C ILE A 42 -3.68 3.58 1.73
N GLU A 43 -4.91 3.22 1.35
CA GLU A 43 -5.67 4.00 0.38
C GLU A 43 -5.89 5.43 0.87
N LYS A 44 -6.25 5.57 2.13
CA LYS A 44 -6.47 6.89 2.71
C LYS A 44 -5.18 7.69 2.76
N PHE A 45 -4.09 7.05 3.15
CA PHE A 45 -2.79 7.70 3.20
C PHE A 45 -2.38 8.22 1.82
N ALA A 46 -2.53 7.38 0.79
CA ALA A 46 -2.17 7.76 -0.57
C ALA A 46 -3.01 8.93 -1.05
N LYS A 47 -4.30 8.88 -0.77
CA LYS A 47 -5.21 9.95 -1.16
C LYS A 47 -4.86 11.26 -0.47
N ASP A 48 -4.51 11.20 0.81
CA ASP A 48 -4.14 12.40 1.57
C ASP A 48 -2.85 13.02 1.03
N LYS A 49 -2.01 12.23 0.39
CA LYS A 49 -0.77 12.71 -0.24
C LYS A 49 -0.99 13.19 -1.67
N GLY A 50 -2.22 13.11 -2.17
CA GLY A 50 -2.51 13.51 -3.54
C GLY A 50 -2.23 12.44 -4.57
N ASN A 51 -2.03 11.21 -4.15
CA ASN A 51 -1.78 10.09 -5.05
C ASN A 51 -3.07 9.33 -5.35
N LYS A 52 -3.05 8.61 -6.47
CA LYS A 52 -4.18 7.75 -6.84
C LYS A 52 -3.86 6.32 -6.38
N ALA A 53 -4.80 5.71 -5.68
CA ALA A 53 -4.66 4.33 -5.20
C ALA A 53 -5.74 3.46 -5.83
N THR A 54 -5.31 2.34 -6.41
CA THR A 54 -6.22 1.36 -6.99
C THR A 54 -5.97 0.03 -6.29
N SER A 55 -7.03 -0.55 -5.72
CA SER A 55 -6.92 -1.78 -4.95
C SER A 55 -7.57 -2.95 -5.66
N THR A 56 -6.96 -4.12 -5.52
CA THR A 56 -7.50 -5.37 -6.04
C THR A 56 -7.50 -6.39 -4.91
N GLU A 57 -8.64 -7.00 -4.67
CA GLU A 57 -8.76 -8.05 -3.68
C GLU A 57 -8.41 -9.40 -4.31
N LYS A 58 -7.53 -10.14 -3.63
CA LYS A 58 -7.14 -11.48 -4.03
C LYS A 58 -7.57 -12.47 -2.95
N VAL A 59 -7.32 -13.75 -3.17
CA VAL A 59 -7.84 -14.81 -2.29
C VAL A 59 -7.52 -14.58 -0.81
N SER A 60 -6.30 -14.20 -0.49
CA SER A 60 -5.90 -13.99 0.91
C SER A 60 -5.07 -12.73 1.09
N GLU A 61 -5.20 -11.80 0.17
CA GLU A 61 -4.41 -10.58 0.24
C GLU A 61 -5.04 -9.46 -0.58
N PHE A 62 -4.55 -8.25 -0.36
CA PHE A 62 -4.98 -7.08 -1.13
C PHE A 62 -3.76 -6.46 -1.78
N GLU A 63 -3.93 -6.04 -3.02
CA GLU A 63 -2.88 -5.39 -3.79
C GLU A 63 -3.30 -3.95 -4.04
N ILE A 64 -2.47 -3.00 -3.62
CA ILE A 64 -2.76 -1.57 -3.80
C ILE A 64 -1.68 -0.98 -4.70
N VAL A 65 -2.10 -0.45 -5.85
CA VAL A 65 -1.21 0.25 -6.76
C VAL A 65 -1.38 1.74 -6.53
N ILE A 66 -0.30 2.41 -6.15
CA ILE A 66 -0.31 3.85 -5.86
C ILE A 66 0.49 4.57 -6.95
N GLU A 67 -0.17 5.50 -7.60
CA GLU A 67 0.42 6.28 -8.69
C GLU A 67 0.57 7.74 -8.37
#